data_fab7949784f657f0ad04bce8fbafe519
#
_entry.id   fab7949784f657f0ad04bce8fbafe519
#
_cell.length_a   1.000
_cell.length_b   1.000
_cell.length_c   1.000
_cell.angle_alpha   90.00
_cell.angle_beta   90.00
_cell.angle_gamma   90.00
#
_symmetry.space_group_name_H-M   'P 1'
#
loop_
_entity.id
_entity.type
_entity.pdbx_description
1 polymer ?
#
loop_
_entity_poly.entity_id
_entity_poly.type
_entity_poly.pdbx_seq_one_letter_code
_entity_poly.pdbx_strand_id
1 'polypeptide(L)'
;MDTIRIIDAHAHLWLHQDTVVNGLPIYQLKGNRSRSRFLGEDEVQMLPPFMIDGRNSAEVFLSNMDYAQVSAAVITQEFIDGQQNDYLETIQRKYPDRFFTFGMPETRKPGFLQETIRLIERGFKGIKIPAARLPKNFLDDEMQELMTLLEKRNIILGIELQNGDAQVGQMEEVIQQCPDLKIAIGHFGMVTRPNWMSQIKLARHKNVYIESGGITWLFNDEFYPFPSAIKSIQEAADEVGWHKLMWGSDYPRTITAITYKMSYDFVTKSKELTDEQKRLFLSENAKQFFGFGNLKELPYIKNMSE
;
A
#
# COMPACT_ATOMS: atom_id res chain seq x y z
N MET A 1 27.95 -5.09 -8.02
CA MET A 1 26.52 -4.88 -8.32
C MET A 1 26.08 -3.68 -7.55
N ASP A 2 25.45 -2.72 -8.21
CA ASP A 2 24.89 -1.56 -7.50
C ASP A 2 23.79 -2.05 -6.55
N THR A 3 23.83 -1.56 -5.31
CA THR A 3 22.85 -1.93 -4.29
C THR A 3 21.46 -1.42 -4.69
N ILE A 4 20.47 -2.30 -4.74
CA ILE A 4 19.07 -1.93 -5.04
C ILE A 4 18.56 -0.97 -3.94
N ARG A 5 18.09 0.21 -4.33
CA ARG A 5 17.44 1.18 -3.44
C ARG A 5 15.98 0.78 -3.27
N ILE A 6 15.70 -0.07 -2.29
CA ILE A 6 14.37 -0.65 -2.08
C ILE A 6 13.34 0.42 -1.72
N ILE A 7 12.17 0.36 -2.35
CA ILE A 7 11.03 1.23 -2.09
C ILE A 7 9.83 0.37 -1.72
N ASP A 8 9.25 0.64 -0.57
CA ASP A 8 8.01 0.02 -0.12
C ASP A 8 6.82 0.78 -0.70
N ALA A 9 6.07 0.17 -1.61
CA ALA A 9 4.92 0.83 -2.25
C ALA A 9 3.62 0.78 -1.43
N HIS A 10 3.64 0.18 -0.22
CA HIS A 10 2.46 0.06 0.63
C HIS A 10 2.81 -0.11 2.10
N ALA A 11 2.67 0.93 2.88
CA ALA A 11 2.80 0.91 4.33
C ALA A 11 1.79 1.86 4.98
N HIS A 12 1.48 1.64 6.25
CA HIS A 12 0.53 2.45 7.02
C HIS A 12 1.20 3.11 8.21
N LEU A 13 0.81 4.34 8.52
CA LEU A 13 1.26 5.07 9.71
C LEU A 13 0.09 5.79 10.38
N TRP A 14 0.11 5.83 11.72
CA TRP A 14 -0.88 6.55 12.53
C TRP A 14 -0.34 6.89 13.91
N LEU A 15 -0.92 7.90 14.54
CA LEU A 15 -0.69 8.20 15.95
C LEU A 15 -1.75 7.56 16.84
N HIS A 16 -2.97 7.49 16.37
CA HIS A 16 -4.10 6.84 17.03
C HIS A 16 -4.96 6.14 15.99
N GLN A 17 -5.53 5.02 16.39
CA GLN A 17 -6.33 4.17 15.53
C GLN A 17 -7.71 3.87 16.17
N ASP A 18 -8.39 4.93 16.61
CA ASP A 18 -9.75 4.87 17.11
C ASP A 18 -10.70 5.23 15.96
N THR A 19 -11.31 4.22 15.35
CA THR A 19 -12.21 4.44 14.23
C THR A 19 -13.45 3.57 14.32
N VAL A 20 -14.51 4.01 13.65
CA VAL A 20 -15.79 3.30 13.54
C VAL A 20 -16.21 3.29 12.08
N VAL A 21 -16.57 2.13 11.56
CA VAL A 21 -17.14 1.99 10.23
C VAL A 21 -18.52 1.34 10.35
N ASN A 22 -19.55 1.98 9.78
CA ASN A 22 -20.93 1.50 9.82
C ASN A 22 -21.44 1.24 11.24
N GLY A 23 -21.06 2.11 12.21
CA GLY A 23 -21.47 1.98 13.61
C GLY A 23 -20.73 0.92 14.42
N LEU A 24 -19.84 0.15 13.79
CA LEU A 24 -19.03 -0.87 14.47
C LEU A 24 -17.59 -0.37 14.68
N PRO A 25 -17.00 -0.58 15.84
CA PRO A 25 -15.59 -0.33 16.02
C PRO A 25 -14.81 -1.30 15.13
N ILE A 26 -14.07 -0.73 14.17
CA ILE A 26 -13.21 -1.52 13.31
C ILE A 26 -11.93 -1.88 14.04
N TYR A 27 -11.46 -0.96 14.85
CA TYR A 27 -10.18 -1.09 15.46
C TYR A 27 -10.22 -0.47 16.86
N GLN A 28 -10.13 -1.29 17.85
CA GLN A 28 -10.07 -0.86 19.24
C GLN A 28 -8.90 -1.56 19.91
N LEU A 29 -7.87 -0.79 20.23
CA LEU A 29 -6.80 -1.31 21.05
C LEU A 29 -7.29 -1.53 22.46
N LYS A 30 -7.11 -2.75 22.95
CA LYS A 30 -7.43 -3.10 24.32
C LYS A 30 -6.16 -3.26 25.13
N GLY A 31 -5.86 -2.23 25.91
CA GLY A 31 -4.72 -2.25 26.84
C GLY A 31 -3.38 -2.39 26.13
N ASN A 32 -2.41 -2.90 26.82
CA ASN A 32 -1.00 -2.89 26.44
C ASN A 32 -0.57 -4.11 25.62
N ARG A 33 -1.43 -4.75 24.82
CA ARG A 33 -1.08 -6.02 24.18
C ARG A 33 -1.15 -5.99 22.66
N SER A 34 -1.34 -4.81 22.09
CA SER A 34 -1.48 -4.62 20.62
C SER A 34 -2.56 -5.50 19.99
N ARG A 35 -3.52 -5.91 20.80
CA ARG A 35 -4.69 -6.66 20.36
C ARG A 35 -5.82 -5.71 20.06
N SER A 36 -6.58 -6.01 19.03
CA SER A 36 -7.68 -5.19 18.57
C SER A 36 -8.91 -6.05 18.33
N ARG A 37 -10.06 -5.43 18.45
CA ARG A 37 -11.31 -6.02 18.00
C ARG A 37 -11.60 -5.47 16.60
N PHE A 38 -11.77 -6.37 15.64
CA PHE A 38 -11.99 -6.01 14.25
C PHE A 38 -13.45 -6.27 13.88
N LEU A 39 -14.18 -5.21 13.49
CA LEU A 39 -15.59 -5.26 13.08
C LEU A 39 -16.53 -5.96 14.08
N GLY A 40 -16.25 -5.80 15.39
CA GLY A 40 -17.07 -6.45 16.42
C GLY A 40 -16.78 -7.93 16.68
N GLU A 41 -15.80 -8.50 15.96
CA GLU A 41 -15.33 -9.86 16.15
C GLU A 41 -14.47 -10.03 17.42
N ASP A 42 -13.98 -11.23 17.64
CA ASP A 42 -13.07 -11.53 18.75
C ASP A 42 -11.76 -10.73 18.68
N GLU A 43 -11.03 -10.69 19.77
CA GLU A 43 -9.74 -10.02 19.80
C GLU A 43 -8.73 -10.73 18.92
N VAL A 44 -8.07 -9.96 18.04
CA VAL A 44 -7.02 -10.43 17.16
C VAL A 44 -5.72 -9.65 17.36
N GLN A 45 -4.60 -10.27 17.08
CA GLN A 45 -3.29 -9.61 17.08
C GLN A 45 -3.10 -8.89 15.75
N MET A 46 -3.48 -7.61 15.71
CA MET A 46 -3.37 -6.80 14.48
C MET A 46 -2.06 -6.04 14.37
N LEU A 47 -1.41 -5.77 15.50
CA LEU A 47 -0.12 -5.09 15.58
C LEU A 47 0.93 -5.99 16.18
N PRO A 48 2.21 -5.77 15.86
CA PRO A 48 3.30 -6.47 16.55
C PRO A 48 3.19 -6.26 18.06
N PRO A 49 3.48 -7.30 18.89
CA PRO A 49 3.31 -7.22 20.34
C PRO A 49 4.07 -6.09 21.02
N PHE A 50 5.13 -5.58 20.43
CA PHE A 50 5.93 -4.47 20.98
C PHE A 50 5.29 -3.08 20.74
N MET A 51 4.31 -2.95 19.87
CA MET A 51 3.54 -1.71 19.66
C MET A 51 2.43 -1.57 20.72
N ILE A 52 2.82 -1.62 21.98
CA ILE A 52 1.90 -1.74 23.13
C ILE A 52 1.01 -0.52 23.38
N ASP A 53 1.43 0.65 22.91
CA ASP A 53 0.66 1.88 22.99
C ASP A 53 -0.22 2.14 21.76
N GLY A 54 -0.19 1.22 20.80
CA GLY A 54 -0.97 1.30 19.57
C GLY A 54 -0.51 2.32 18.55
N ARG A 55 0.60 3.01 18.81
CA ARG A 55 1.19 3.97 17.87
C ARG A 55 2.02 3.26 16.82
N ASN A 56 1.87 3.74 15.60
CA ASN A 56 2.70 3.35 14.48
C ASN A 56 3.29 4.59 13.83
N SER A 57 4.24 5.22 14.52
CA SER A 57 4.78 6.51 14.10
C SER A 57 5.86 6.39 13.00
N ALA A 58 6.07 7.49 12.29
CA ALA A 58 7.09 7.59 11.27
C ALA A 58 8.50 7.31 11.82
N GLU A 59 8.79 7.72 13.05
CA GLU A 59 10.08 7.48 13.68
C GLU A 59 10.34 5.99 13.94
N VAL A 60 9.33 5.25 14.39
CA VAL A 60 9.41 3.78 14.54
C VAL A 60 9.58 3.12 13.18
N PHE A 61 8.83 3.57 12.17
CA PHE A 61 8.94 3.01 10.82
C PHE A 61 10.29 3.32 10.18
N LEU A 62 10.78 4.55 10.28
CA LEU A 62 12.12 4.93 9.78
C LEU A 62 13.22 4.06 10.40
N SER A 63 13.14 3.76 11.69
CA SER A 63 14.08 2.84 12.33
C SER A 63 14.03 1.43 11.72
N ASN A 64 12.84 0.91 11.43
CA ASN A 64 12.69 -0.37 10.73
C ASN A 64 13.21 -0.30 9.29
N MET A 65 12.90 0.79 8.57
CA MET A 65 13.38 1.01 7.20
C MET A 65 14.90 1.08 7.13
N ASP A 66 15.53 1.83 8.02
CA ASP A 66 16.99 1.99 8.05
C ASP A 66 17.68 0.66 8.38
N TYR A 67 17.17 -0.08 9.37
CA TYR A 67 17.66 -1.42 9.70
C TYR A 67 17.50 -2.39 8.52
N ALA A 68 16.36 -2.35 7.84
CA ALA A 68 16.08 -3.20 6.68
C ALA A 68 16.64 -2.67 5.36
N GLN A 69 17.33 -1.50 5.35
CA GLN A 69 17.88 -0.87 4.13
C GLN A 69 16.81 -0.52 3.09
N VAL A 70 15.62 -0.12 3.53
CA VAL A 70 14.54 0.38 2.67
C VAL A 70 14.65 1.91 2.56
N SER A 71 14.88 2.38 1.34
CA SER A 71 15.26 3.79 1.08
C SER A 71 14.08 4.75 1.18
N ALA A 72 12.89 4.34 0.73
CA ALA A 72 11.68 5.16 0.75
C ALA A 72 10.44 4.27 0.90
N ALA A 73 9.32 4.89 1.26
CA ALA A 73 8.03 4.20 1.35
C ALA A 73 6.87 5.08 0.92
N VAL A 74 5.85 4.44 0.40
CA VAL A 74 4.54 5.02 0.11
C VAL A 74 3.63 4.74 1.30
N ILE A 75 3.13 5.80 1.92
CA ILE A 75 2.24 5.71 3.07
C ILE A 75 0.81 5.85 2.58
N THR A 76 0.08 4.77 2.67
CA THR A 76 -1.33 4.69 2.35
C THR A 76 -2.19 4.82 3.60
N GLN A 77 -3.50 4.89 3.41
CA GLN A 77 -4.50 4.93 4.49
C GLN A 77 -5.63 3.95 4.16
N GLU A 78 -6.28 3.46 5.19
CA GLU A 78 -7.50 2.69 5.10
C GLU A 78 -8.51 3.21 6.15
N PHE A 79 -9.81 2.98 5.97
CA PHE A 79 -10.81 3.44 6.96
C PHE A 79 -10.58 2.83 8.35
N ILE A 80 -9.96 1.66 8.43
CA ILE A 80 -9.56 1.03 9.68
C ILE A 80 -8.47 1.81 10.43
N ASP A 81 -7.64 2.58 9.73
CA ASP A 81 -6.59 3.41 10.33
C ASP A 81 -7.16 4.72 10.91
N GLY A 82 -8.40 5.05 10.52
CA GLY A 82 -8.92 6.40 10.69
C GLY A 82 -8.27 7.38 9.71
N GLN A 83 -8.81 8.59 9.63
CA GLN A 83 -8.21 9.63 8.80
C GLN A 83 -6.95 10.19 9.46
N GLN A 84 -5.80 9.93 8.86
CA GLN A 84 -4.48 10.38 9.33
C GLN A 84 -3.94 11.57 8.52
N ASN A 85 -4.78 12.27 7.76
CA ASN A 85 -4.35 13.32 6.82
C ASN A 85 -3.44 14.38 7.44
N ASP A 86 -3.76 14.89 8.63
CA ASP A 86 -2.96 15.92 9.30
C ASP A 86 -1.58 15.40 9.71
N TYR A 87 -1.54 14.17 10.21
CA TYR A 87 -0.30 13.52 10.57
C TYR A 87 0.56 13.22 9.33
N LEU A 88 -0.04 12.67 8.27
CA LEU A 88 0.67 12.32 7.05
C LEU A 88 1.19 13.56 6.30
N GLU A 89 0.48 14.67 6.31
CA GLU A 89 0.99 15.95 5.82
C GLU A 89 2.25 16.38 6.59
N THR A 90 2.23 16.26 7.92
CA THR A 90 3.37 16.61 8.76
C THR A 90 4.61 15.76 8.42
N ILE A 91 4.45 14.45 8.28
CA ILE A 91 5.58 13.55 7.97
C ILE A 91 6.09 13.71 6.54
N GLN A 92 5.21 13.98 5.56
CA GLN A 92 5.61 14.27 4.19
C GLN A 92 6.51 15.51 4.11
N ARG A 93 6.17 16.57 4.86
CA ARG A 93 7.00 17.77 4.94
C ARG A 93 8.32 17.52 5.68
N LYS A 94 8.30 16.70 6.73
CA LYS A 94 9.49 16.42 7.56
C LYS A 94 10.47 15.49 6.85
N TYR A 95 9.98 14.54 6.07
CA TYR A 95 10.77 13.49 5.43
C TYR A 95 10.47 13.36 3.92
N PRO A 96 10.63 14.43 3.13
CA PRO A 96 10.19 14.46 1.73
C PRO A 96 10.94 13.47 0.82
N ASP A 97 12.17 13.09 1.18
CA ASP A 97 12.97 12.12 0.43
C ASP A 97 12.68 10.67 0.83
N ARG A 98 11.90 10.45 1.92
CA ARG A 98 11.64 9.13 2.47
C ARG A 98 10.18 8.69 2.26
N PHE A 99 9.23 9.62 2.21
CA PHE A 99 7.83 9.29 2.15
C PHE A 99 7.08 9.99 1.01
N PHE A 100 6.33 9.21 0.27
CA PHE A 100 5.17 9.66 -0.49
C PHE A 100 3.94 9.33 0.34
N THR A 101 3.02 10.26 0.54
CA THR A 101 1.82 10.02 1.34
C THR A 101 0.55 10.22 0.52
N PHE A 102 -0.41 9.31 0.71
CA PHE A 102 -1.75 9.46 0.18
C PHE A 102 -2.63 10.23 1.17
N GLY A 103 -3.38 11.23 0.67
CA GLY A 103 -4.53 11.77 1.38
C GLY A 103 -5.74 10.85 1.21
N MET A 104 -6.60 10.76 2.22
CA MET A 104 -7.82 9.95 2.16
C MET A 104 -9.03 10.81 2.52
N PRO A 105 -9.88 11.19 1.54
CA PRO A 105 -11.16 11.83 1.82
C PRO A 105 -12.15 10.82 2.39
N GLU A 106 -13.11 11.29 3.17
CA GLU A 106 -14.19 10.45 3.69
C GLU A 106 -15.27 10.22 2.61
N THR A 107 -14.95 9.39 1.63
CA THR A 107 -15.80 9.12 0.46
C THR A 107 -17.17 8.50 0.77
N ARG A 108 -17.40 8.08 2.01
CA ARG A 108 -18.71 7.57 2.48
C ARG A 108 -19.68 8.68 2.89
N LYS A 109 -19.22 9.94 2.94
CA LYS A 109 -19.99 11.11 3.39
C LYS A 109 -20.12 12.14 2.27
N PRO A 110 -21.20 12.96 2.27
CA PRO A 110 -21.31 14.09 1.37
C PRO A 110 -20.14 15.07 1.55
N GLY A 111 -19.74 15.73 0.46
CA GLY A 111 -18.70 16.77 0.49
C GLY A 111 -17.27 16.26 0.34
N PHE A 112 -17.07 14.98 0.08
CA PHE A 112 -15.73 14.39 -0.11
C PHE A 112 -14.96 14.99 -1.29
N LEU A 113 -15.63 15.50 -2.33
CA LEU A 113 -14.98 16.22 -3.44
C LEU A 113 -14.28 17.49 -2.94
N GLN A 114 -14.95 18.28 -2.11
CA GLN A 114 -14.36 19.49 -1.53
C GLN A 114 -13.22 19.14 -0.56
N GLU A 115 -13.36 18.05 0.18
CA GLU A 115 -12.29 17.53 1.02
C GLU A 115 -11.09 17.13 0.16
N THR A 116 -11.31 16.42 -0.94
CA THR A 116 -10.23 16.04 -1.88
C THR A 116 -9.51 17.26 -2.43
N ILE A 117 -10.23 18.30 -2.85
CA ILE A 117 -9.61 19.55 -3.32
C ILE A 117 -8.71 20.14 -2.24
N ARG A 118 -9.19 20.23 -1.01
CA ARG A 118 -8.38 20.73 0.12
C ARG A 118 -7.13 19.87 0.39
N LEU A 119 -7.24 18.54 0.27
CA LEU A 119 -6.08 17.65 0.42
C LEU A 119 -5.04 17.90 -0.68
N ILE A 120 -5.46 18.07 -1.92
CA ILE A 120 -4.57 18.41 -3.05
C ILE A 120 -3.89 19.77 -2.80
N GLU A 121 -4.63 20.78 -2.36
CA GLU A 121 -4.09 22.11 -2.02
C GLU A 121 -3.09 22.07 -0.84
N ARG A 122 -3.25 21.13 0.09
CA ARG A 122 -2.29 20.84 1.16
C ARG A 122 -1.02 20.12 0.69
N GLY A 123 -0.96 19.74 -0.60
CA GLY A 123 0.23 19.17 -1.23
C GLY A 123 0.26 17.65 -1.35
N PHE A 124 -0.85 16.96 -1.07
CA PHE A 124 -0.96 15.53 -1.38
C PHE A 124 -0.94 15.31 -2.90
N LYS A 125 -0.04 14.46 -3.35
CA LYS A 125 0.11 14.08 -4.76
C LYS A 125 -0.58 12.76 -5.11
N GLY A 126 -1.20 12.13 -4.14
CA GLY A 126 -2.00 10.93 -4.27
C GLY A 126 -3.22 10.97 -3.36
N ILE A 127 -4.31 10.38 -3.83
CA ILE A 127 -5.55 10.18 -3.09
C ILE A 127 -5.86 8.69 -3.01
N LYS A 128 -6.13 8.23 -1.80
CA LYS A 128 -6.48 6.83 -1.51
C LYS A 128 -7.99 6.67 -1.45
N ILE A 129 -8.48 5.61 -2.10
CA ILE A 129 -9.88 5.17 -2.01
C ILE A 129 -9.91 3.69 -1.64
N PRO A 130 -10.33 3.34 -0.40
CA PRO A 130 -10.59 1.96 -0.01
C PRO A 130 -11.91 1.47 -0.63
N ALA A 131 -11.92 1.21 -1.94
CA ALA A 131 -13.14 0.90 -2.69
C ALA A 131 -13.80 -0.40 -2.23
N ALA A 132 -13.03 -1.35 -1.70
CA ALA A 132 -13.56 -2.58 -1.12
C ALA A 132 -14.55 -2.35 0.03
N ARG A 133 -14.48 -1.19 0.70
CA ARG A 133 -15.34 -0.82 1.83
C ARG A 133 -16.37 0.25 1.49
N LEU A 134 -16.48 0.65 0.22
CA LEU A 134 -17.48 1.63 -0.18
C LEU A 134 -18.87 0.99 -0.27
N PRO A 135 -19.90 1.64 0.28
CA PRO A 135 -21.28 1.19 0.11
C PRO A 135 -21.86 1.50 -1.27
N LYS A 136 -21.14 2.31 -2.06
CA LYS A 136 -21.56 2.79 -3.38
C LYS A 136 -20.73 2.17 -4.51
N ASN A 137 -21.32 2.24 -5.70
CA ASN A 137 -20.62 2.02 -6.95
C ASN A 137 -19.69 3.22 -7.22
N PHE A 138 -18.44 3.01 -7.58
CA PHE A 138 -17.55 4.13 -7.95
C PHE A 138 -17.73 4.62 -9.40
N LEU A 139 -18.81 4.22 -10.05
CA LEU A 139 -19.35 4.84 -11.26
C LEU A 139 -20.47 5.85 -10.97
N ASP A 140 -20.85 6.08 -9.72
CA ASP A 140 -21.78 7.16 -9.36
C ASP A 140 -21.20 8.53 -9.75
N ASP A 141 -22.07 9.48 -10.11
CA ASP A 141 -21.68 10.78 -10.67
C ASP A 141 -20.59 11.50 -9.84
N GLU A 142 -20.73 11.53 -8.51
CA GLU A 142 -19.73 12.16 -7.64
C GLU A 142 -18.37 11.45 -7.68
N MET A 143 -18.36 10.11 -7.83
CA MET A 143 -17.12 9.34 -7.94
C MET A 143 -16.48 9.54 -9.32
N GLN A 144 -17.26 9.63 -10.38
CA GLN A 144 -16.75 9.96 -11.72
C GLN A 144 -16.16 11.38 -11.75
N GLU A 145 -16.82 12.34 -11.10
CA GLU A 145 -16.29 13.70 -10.93
C GLU A 145 -14.95 13.67 -10.17
N LEU A 146 -14.83 12.86 -9.12
CA LEU A 146 -13.57 12.66 -8.40
C LEU A 146 -12.48 12.11 -9.32
N MET A 147 -12.74 11.04 -10.09
CA MET A 147 -11.75 10.45 -11.00
C MET A 147 -11.26 11.47 -12.03
N THR A 148 -12.20 12.23 -12.62
CA THR A 148 -11.89 13.31 -13.55
C THR A 148 -11.05 14.42 -12.91
N LEU A 149 -11.35 14.78 -11.66
CA LEU A 149 -10.57 15.78 -10.90
C LEU A 149 -9.13 15.29 -10.69
N LEU A 150 -8.94 14.02 -10.28
CA LEU A 150 -7.62 13.45 -10.03
C LEU A 150 -6.79 13.41 -11.32
N GLU A 151 -7.38 12.99 -12.44
CA GLU A 151 -6.72 12.99 -13.74
C GLU A 151 -6.27 14.40 -14.14
N LYS A 152 -7.19 15.38 -14.15
CA LYS A 152 -6.91 16.77 -14.52
C LYS A 152 -5.83 17.43 -13.65
N ARG A 153 -5.72 17.04 -12.40
CA ARG A 153 -4.73 17.57 -11.45
C ARG A 153 -3.45 16.73 -11.40
N ASN A 154 -3.35 15.68 -12.22
CA ASN A 154 -2.22 14.71 -12.21
C ASN A 154 -1.95 14.14 -10.82
N ILE A 155 -3.03 13.76 -10.12
CA ILE A 155 -3.00 13.15 -8.79
C ILE A 155 -3.09 11.63 -8.96
N ILE A 156 -2.23 10.89 -8.28
CA ILE A 156 -2.23 9.43 -8.31
C ILE A 156 -3.43 8.90 -7.52
N LEU A 157 -4.19 8.00 -8.13
CA LEU A 157 -5.21 7.21 -7.43
C LEU A 157 -4.58 5.96 -6.82
N GLY A 158 -4.61 5.82 -5.50
CA GLY A 158 -4.40 4.55 -4.81
C GLY A 158 -5.75 3.90 -4.52
N ILE A 159 -5.96 2.65 -4.94
CA ILE A 159 -7.26 2.02 -4.79
C ILE A 159 -7.13 0.56 -4.34
N GLU A 160 -8.00 0.15 -3.44
CA GLU A 160 -8.17 -1.25 -3.05
C GLU A 160 -9.53 -1.74 -3.52
N LEU A 161 -9.53 -2.76 -4.37
CA LEU A 161 -10.75 -3.35 -4.90
C LEU A 161 -11.24 -4.51 -4.01
N GLN A 162 -12.50 -4.84 -4.11
CA GLN A 162 -13.05 -6.06 -3.50
C GLN A 162 -12.34 -7.29 -4.05
N ASN A 163 -12.35 -8.37 -3.27
CA ASN A 163 -11.74 -9.64 -3.68
C ASN A 163 -12.29 -10.13 -5.03
N GLY A 164 -11.40 -10.66 -5.86
CA GLY A 164 -11.77 -11.22 -7.15
C GLY A 164 -12.12 -10.16 -8.18
N ASP A 165 -13.18 -10.36 -8.92
CA ASP A 165 -13.58 -9.58 -10.08
C ASP A 165 -14.79 -8.64 -9.86
N ALA A 166 -15.31 -8.57 -8.63
CA ALA A 166 -16.55 -7.85 -8.32
C ALA A 166 -16.56 -6.36 -8.74
N GLN A 167 -15.42 -5.69 -8.70
CA GLN A 167 -15.28 -4.28 -9.08
C GLN A 167 -14.42 -4.06 -10.34
N VAL A 168 -13.94 -5.12 -10.98
CA VAL A 168 -13.04 -5.02 -12.14
C VAL A 168 -13.73 -4.30 -13.30
N GLY A 169 -14.98 -4.62 -13.61
CA GLY A 169 -15.73 -3.95 -14.67
C GLY A 169 -15.90 -2.46 -14.43
N GLN A 170 -16.19 -2.04 -13.21
CA GLN A 170 -16.28 -0.62 -12.85
C GLN A 170 -14.92 0.07 -13.00
N MET A 171 -13.84 -0.60 -12.58
CA MET A 171 -12.50 -0.02 -12.71
C MET A 171 -12.07 0.10 -14.18
N GLU A 172 -12.43 -0.86 -15.00
CA GLU A 172 -12.20 -0.79 -16.46
C GLU A 172 -12.88 0.44 -17.07
N GLU A 173 -14.14 0.72 -16.70
CA GLU A 173 -14.86 1.91 -17.17
C GLU A 173 -14.18 3.20 -16.70
N VAL A 174 -13.72 3.28 -15.45
CA VAL A 174 -12.96 4.43 -14.94
C VAL A 174 -11.70 4.65 -15.76
N ILE A 175 -10.94 3.59 -16.05
CA ILE A 175 -9.70 3.66 -16.84
C ILE A 175 -9.99 4.15 -18.27
N GLN A 176 -11.09 3.71 -18.88
CA GLN A 176 -11.49 4.15 -20.22
C GLN A 176 -11.93 5.61 -20.24
N GLN A 177 -12.62 6.09 -19.21
CA GLN A 177 -13.07 7.46 -19.09
C GLN A 177 -11.93 8.44 -18.71
N CYS A 178 -10.95 7.96 -17.95
CA CYS A 178 -9.81 8.73 -17.45
C CYS A 178 -8.48 8.03 -17.85
N PRO A 179 -8.11 8.00 -19.15
CA PRO A 179 -6.99 7.21 -19.66
C PRO A 179 -5.62 7.70 -19.20
N ASP A 180 -5.49 8.97 -18.78
CA ASP A 180 -4.25 9.54 -18.27
C ASP A 180 -4.14 9.47 -16.75
N LEU A 181 -5.18 9.03 -16.03
CA LEU A 181 -5.15 8.84 -14.59
C LEU A 181 -4.13 7.76 -14.23
N LYS A 182 -3.19 8.10 -13.36
CA LYS A 182 -2.24 7.14 -12.77
C LYS A 182 -2.90 6.38 -11.64
N ILE A 183 -2.92 5.05 -11.72
CA ILE A 183 -3.64 4.20 -10.76
C ILE A 183 -2.68 3.14 -10.19
N ALA A 184 -2.60 3.07 -8.86
CA ALA A 184 -1.98 1.97 -8.12
C ALA A 184 -3.06 1.11 -7.47
N ILE A 185 -3.20 -0.15 -7.92
CA ILE A 185 -4.14 -1.12 -7.34
C ILE A 185 -3.40 -1.93 -6.27
N GLY A 186 -3.96 -1.95 -5.07
CA GLY A 186 -3.37 -2.57 -3.88
C GLY A 186 -3.57 -4.08 -3.77
N HIS A 187 -2.76 -4.70 -2.90
CA HIS A 187 -2.90 -6.06 -2.39
C HIS A 187 -2.82 -7.18 -3.42
N PHE A 188 -2.24 -6.92 -4.59
CA PHE A 188 -1.99 -7.96 -5.62
C PHE A 188 -3.24 -8.77 -5.98
N GLY A 189 -4.40 -8.10 -6.03
CA GLY A 189 -5.70 -8.75 -6.27
C GLY A 189 -6.10 -9.78 -5.24
N MET A 190 -5.48 -9.78 -4.05
CA MET A 190 -5.66 -10.82 -3.02
C MET A 190 -5.40 -12.22 -3.57
N VAL A 191 -4.18 -12.47 -4.02
CA VAL A 191 -3.74 -13.61 -4.85
C VAL A 191 -4.16 -15.00 -4.37
N THR A 192 -4.50 -15.19 -3.11
CA THR A 192 -5.04 -16.46 -2.59
C THR A 192 -6.56 -16.59 -2.76
N ARG A 193 -7.22 -15.59 -3.35
CA ARG A 193 -8.66 -15.59 -3.60
C ARG A 193 -8.97 -15.94 -5.07
N PRO A 194 -10.15 -16.55 -5.34
CA PRO A 194 -10.57 -16.79 -6.71
C PRO A 194 -10.58 -15.51 -7.55
N ASN A 195 -10.30 -15.63 -8.84
CA ASN A 195 -10.34 -14.54 -9.84
C ASN A 195 -9.38 -13.37 -9.59
N TRP A 196 -8.36 -13.52 -8.72
CA TRP A 196 -7.38 -12.46 -8.42
C TRP A 196 -6.69 -11.89 -9.67
N MET A 197 -6.44 -12.74 -10.67
CA MET A 197 -5.80 -12.36 -11.92
C MET A 197 -6.61 -11.32 -12.72
N SER A 198 -7.92 -11.21 -12.49
CA SER A 198 -8.75 -10.21 -13.14
C SER A 198 -8.33 -8.78 -12.76
N GLN A 199 -7.92 -8.56 -11.51
CA GLN A 199 -7.39 -7.26 -11.08
C GLN A 199 -6.00 -6.99 -11.66
N ILE A 200 -5.13 -8.01 -11.75
CA ILE A 200 -3.80 -7.88 -12.36
C ILE A 200 -3.94 -7.41 -13.81
N LYS A 201 -4.89 -7.98 -14.56
CA LYS A 201 -5.12 -7.64 -15.97
C LYS A 201 -5.43 -6.17 -16.22
N LEU A 202 -5.94 -5.43 -15.24
CA LEU A 202 -6.12 -3.98 -15.34
C LEU A 202 -4.81 -3.24 -15.59
N ALA A 203 -3.67 -3.80 -15.15
CA ALA A 203 -2.36 -3.18 -15.42
C ALA A 203 -1.86 -3.35 -16.87
N ARG A 204 -2.62 -3.99 -17.75
CA ARG A 204 -2.39 -3.92 -19.22
C ARG A 204 -2.57 -2.48 -19.74
N HIS A 205 -3.36 -1.66 -19.05
CA HIS A 205 -3.48 -0.24 -19.34
C HIS A 205 -2.22 0.52 -18.96
N LYS A 206 -1.87 1.55 -19.77
CA LYS A 206 -0.59 2.26 -19.69
C LYS A 206 -0.27 2.81 -18.30
N ASN A 207 -1.25 3.43 -17.65
CA ASN A 207 -1.07 4.20 -16.40
C ASN A 207 -1.49 3.42 -15.14
N VAL A 208 -1.79 2.11 -15.26
CA VAL A 208 -2.19 1.25 -14.15
C VAL A 208 -1.03 0.37 -13.72
N TYR A 209 -0.81 0.31 -12.42
CA TYR A 209 0.22 -0.49 -11.75
C TYR A 209 -0.38 -1.29 -10.60
N ILE A 210 0.24 -2.41 -10.27
CA ILE A 210 -0.16 -3.29 -9.16
C ILE A 210 0.92 -3.25 -8.08
N GLU A 211 0.52 -3.06 -6.85
CA GLU A 211 1.44 -3.22 -5.72
C GLU A 211 1.05 -4.43 -4.85
N SER A 212 2.07 -5.05 -4.24
CA SER A 212 1.94 -6.34 -3.58
C SER A 212 1.69 -6.25 -2.07
N GLY A 213 1.08 -5.15 -1.60
CA GLY A 213 0.84 -4.95 -0.16
C GLY A 213 0.40 -6.22 0.55
N GLY A 214 1.23 -6.70 1.47
CA GLY A 214 0.91 -7.86 2.28
C GLY A 214 0.98 -9.23 1.60
N ILE A 215 1.60 -9.37 0.44
CA ILE A 215 1.68 -10.68 -0.24
C ILE A 215 2.24 -11.78 0.68
N THR A 216 3.15 -11.44 1.58
CA THR A 216 3.74 -12.42 2.51
C THR A 216 2.76 -12.95 3.55
N TRP A 217 1.83 -12.10 4.05
CA TRP A 217 0.85 -12.59 5.00
C TRP A 217 -0.27 -13.43 4.35
N LEU A 218 -0.48 -13.29 3.03
CA LEU A 218 -1.36 -14.20 2.28
C LEU A 218 -0.81 -15.62 2.21
N PHE A 219 0.50 -15.79 2.35
CA PHE A 219 1.20 -17.08 2.30
C PHE A 219 1.84 -17.47 3.64
N ASN A 220 1.34 -16.96 4.77
CA ASN A 220 1.89 -17.25 6.10
C ASN A 220 1.98 -18.76 6.42
N ASP A 221 1.06 -19.57 5.89
CA ASP A 221 1.03 -21.00 6.16
C ASP A 221 2.25 -21.75 5.62
N GLU A 222 2.86 -21.26 4.53
CA GLU A 222 4.09 -21.85 4.00
C GLU A 222 5.37 -21.24 4.58
N PHE A 223 5.25 -20.10 5.27
CA PHE A 223 6.36 -19.34 5.87
C PHE A 223 7.47 -18.95 4.86
N TYR A 224 8.54 -18.31 5.38
CA TYR A 224 9.72 -17.90 4.58
C TYR A 224 10.42 -19.13 3.95
N PRO A 225 10.83 -19.10 2.68
CA PRO A 225 10.92 -17.92 1.77
C PRO A 225 9.72 -17.73 0.82
N PHE A 226 8.53 -18.16 1.14
CA PHE A 226 7.29 -17.92 0.40
C PHE A 226 7.34 -18.30 -1.09
N PRO A 227 7.61 -19.57 -1.46
CA PRO A 227 7.74 -19.98 -2.86
C PRO A 227 6.48 -19.72 -3.69
N SER A 228 5.28 -19.85 -3.10
CA SER A 228 4.03 -19.54 -3.79
C SER A 228 3.87 -18.06 -4.07
N ALA A 229 4.41 -17.18 -3.22
CA ALA A 229 4.44 -15.75 -3.51
C ALA A 229 5.33 -15.43 -4.73
N ILE A 230 6.52 -16.03 -4.82
CA ILE A 230 7.40 -15.90 -6.00
C ILE A 230 6.68 -16.35 -7.26
N LYS A 231 6.04 -17.52 -7.23
CA LYS A 231 5.29 -18.05 -8.38
C LYS A 231 4.17 -17.11 -8.79
N SER A 232 3.41 -16.60 -7.85
CA SER A 232 2.31 -15.67 -8.14
C SER A 232 2.80 -14.34 -8.73
N ILE A 233 3.96 -13.83 -8.28
CA ILE A 233 4.60 -12.64 -8.88
C ILE A 233 5.02 -12.93 -10.33
N GLN A 234 5.57 -14.12 -10.63
CA GLN A 234 5.91 -14.53 -11.98
C GLN A 234 4.66 -14.65 -12.86
N GLU A 235 3.60 -15.30 -12.40
CA GLU A 235 2.31 -15.41 -13.12
C GLU A 235 1.73 -14.03 -13.46
N ALA A 236 1.77 -13.08 -12.53
CA ALA A 236 1.33 -11.72 -12.78
C ALA A 236 2.25 -11.00 -13.78
N ALA A 237 3.57 -11.21 -13.68
CA ALA A 237 4.53 -10.61 -14.59
C ALA A 237 4.42 -11.18 -16.03
N ASP A 238 4.08 -12.45 -16.17
CA ASP A 238 3.79 -13.06 -17.48
C ASP A 238 2.55 -12.44 -18.14
N GLU A 239 1.60 -11.98 -17.32
CA GLU A 239 0.36 -11.37 -17.78
C GLU A 239 0.51 -9.89 -18.19
N VAL A 240 1.24 -9.08 -17.40
CA VAL A 240 1.29 -7.61 -17.56
C VAL A 240 2.70 -7.04 -17.71
N GLY A 241 3.73 -7.85 -17.54
CA GLY A 241 5.12 -7.45 -17.55
C GLY A 241 5.64 -6.97 -16.19
N TRP A 242 6.92 -7.23 -15.95
CA TRP A 242 7.61 -6.85 -14.69
C TRP A 242 7.56 -5.34 -14.40
N HIS A 243 7.51 -4.52 -15.42
CA HIS A 243 7.46 -3.05 -15.31
C HIS A 243 6.14 -2.51 -14.73
N LYS A 244 5.16 -3.36 -14.46
CA LYS A 244 3.84 -3.01 -13.90
C LYS A 244 3.68 -3.37 -12.44
N LEU A 245 4.61 -4.10 -11.86
CA LEU A 245 4.49 -4.68 -10.53
C LEU A 245 5.42 -3.96 -9.55
N MET A 246 4.92 -3.65 -8.36
CA MET A 246 5.68 -2.98 -7.30
C MET A 246 5.56 -3.80 -6.01
N TRP A 247 6.67 -3.89 -5.26
CA TRP A 247 6.64 -4.46 -3.93
C TRP A 247 6.03 -3.49 -2.92
N GLY A 248 5.13 -3.99 -2.07
CA GLY A 248 4.60 -3.32 -0.89
C GLY A 248 4.55 -4.28 0.28
N SER A 249 4.86 -3.80 1.48
CA SER A 249 4.96 -4.64 2.67
C SER A 249 3.63 -4.87 3.39
N ASP A 250 2.73 -3.90 3.34
CA ASP A 250 1.59 -3.77 4.26
C ASP A 250 2.04 -3.69 5.73
N TYR A 251 3.13 -2.92 5.98
CA TYR A 251 3.57 -2.59 7.33
C TYR A 251 2.49 -1.77 8.05
N PRO A 252 2.15 -2.01 9.33
CA PRO A 252 2.83 -2.90 10.28
C PRO A 252 2.24 -4.32 10.32
N ARG A 253 1.18 -4.63 9.60
CA ARG A 253 0.51 -5.93 9.67
C ARG A 253 1.46 -7.09 9.37
N THR A 254 2.26 -6.96 8.35
CA THR A 254 3.23 -7.97 7.93
C THR A 254 4.20 -8.36 9.04
N ILE A 255 4.59 -7.40 9.89
CA ILE A 255 5.55 -7.67 10.98
C ILE A 255 4.93 -8.28 12.24
N THR A 256 3.68 -8.68 12.19
CA THR A 256 3.09 -9.55 13.23
C THR A 256 3.60 -11.00 13.14
N ALA A 257 4.04 -11.43 11.97
CA ALA A 257 4.48 -12.79 11.71
C ALA A 257 5.96 -12.92 11.33
N ILE A 258 6.52 -11.90 10.66
CA ILE A 258 7.90 -11.90 10.15
C ILE A 258 8.59 -10.56 10.43
N THR A 259 9.91 -10.46 10.21
CA THR A 259 10.58 -9.16 10.28
C THR A 259 10.29 -8.33 9.03
N TYR A 260 10.41 -7.00 9.15
CA TYR A 260 10.23 -6.11 8.00
C TYR A 260 11.19 -6.45 6.85
N LYS A 261 12.44 -6.81 7.15
CA LYS A 261 13.41 -7.25 6.15
C LYS A 261 12.96 -8.52 5.42
N MET A 262 12.39 -9.49 6.11
CA MET A 262 11.91 -10.73 5.50
C MET A 262 10.77 -10.48 4.50
N SER A 263 10.02 -9.38 4.62
CA SER A 263 8.88 -9.08 3.73
C SER A 263 9.29 -8.81 2.27
N TYR A 264 10.57 -8.49 2.02
CA TYR A 264 11.12 -8.33 0.67
C TYR A 264 12.32 -9.27 0.37
N ASP A 265 13.00 -9.73 1.41
CA ASP A 265 14.27 -10.46 1.28
C ASP A 265 14.10 -11.83 0.56
N PHE A 266 12.89 -12.39 0.62
CA PHE A 266 12.55 -13.58 -0.16
C PHE A 266 12.66 -13.34 -1.68
N VAL A 267 12.42 -12.11 -2.14
CA VAL A 267 12.60 -11.68 -3.54
C VAL A 267 14.10 -11.55 -3.84
N THR A 268 14.86 -10.83 -2.99
CA THR A 268 16.29 -10.61 -3.22
C THR A 268 17.08 -11.91 -3.24
N LYS A 269 16.71 -12.89 -2.41
CA LYS A 269 17.37 -14.20 -2.30
C LYS A 269 16.84 -15.24 -3.27
N SER A 270 15.73 -15.00 -3.95
CA SER A 270 15.19 -15.94 -4.92
C SER A 270 16.20 -16.19 -6.03
N LYS A 271 16.39 -17.47 -6.37
CA LYS A 271 17.17 -17.92 -7.51
C LYS A 271 16.34 -18.03 -8.80
N GLU A 272 15.04 -17.87 -8.70
CA GLU A 272 14.08 -17.96 -9.80
C GLU A 272 13.91 -16.63 -10.52
N LEU A 273 14.39 -15.52 -9.91
CA LEU A 273 14.28 -14.18 -10.46
C LEU A 273 15.66 -13.64 -10.88
N THR A 274 15.69 -12.98 -12.03
CA THR A 274 16.90 -12.26 -12.48
C THR A 274 17.10 -10.98 -11.66
N ASP A 275 18.31 -10.44 -11.67
CA ASP A 275 18.63 -9.19 -10.97
C ASP A 275 17.81 -8.00 -11.53
N GLU A 276 17.52 -8.01 -12.82
CA GLU A 276 16.66 -7.00 -13.45
C GLU A 276 15.21 -7.06 -12.94
N GLN A 277 14.64 -8.27 -12.86
CA GLN A 277 13.28 -8.47 -12.33
C GLN A 277 13.16 -8.02 -10.86
N LYS A 278 14.17 -8.36 -10.04
CA LYS A 278 14.25 -7.90 -8.66
C LYS A 278 14.34 -6.37 -8.58
N ARG A 279 15.16 -5.76 -9.41
CA ARG A 279 15.36 -4.30 -9.45
C ARG A 279 14.07 -3.58 -9.85
N LEU A 280 13.37 -4.05 -10.86
CA LEU A 280 12.10 -3.51 -11.29
C LEU A 280 11.05 -3.59 -10.17
N PHE A 281 10.85 -4.78 -9.61
CA PHE A 281 9.82 -5.05 -8.62
C PHE A 281 10.05 -4.34 -7.29
N LEU A 282 11.30 -4.31 -6.81
CA LEU A 282 11.65 -3.75 -5.50
C LEU A 282 11.95 -2.25 -5.51
N SER A 283 12.16 -1.63 -6.68
CA SER A 283 12.69 -0.28 -6.74
C SER A 283 12.15 0.57 -7.90
N GLU A 284 12.57 0.26 -9.14
CA GLU A 284 12.48 1.19 -10.25
C GLU A 284 11.03 1.54 -10.62
N ASN A 285 10.12 0.57 -10.55
CA ASN A 285 8.72 0.80 -10.88
C ASN A 285 8.08 1.78 -9.88
N ALA A 286 8.27 1.56 -8.59
CA ALA A 286 7.75 2.47 -7.56
C ALA A 286 8.43 3.85 -7.63
N LYS A 287 9.76 3.89 -7.87
CA LYS A 287 10.50 5.13 -8.05
C LYS A 287 9.93 5.97 -9.18
N GLN A 288 9.73 5.37 -10.35
CA GLN A 288 9.20 6.06 -11.53
C GLN A 288 7.74 6.47 -11.34
N PHE A 289 6.92 5.55 -10.83
CA PHE A 289 5.48 5.77 -10.70
C PHE A 289 5.14 6.88 -9.70
N PHE A 290 5.74 6.85 -8.51
CA PHE A 290 5.51 7.84 -7.46
C PHE A 290 6.40 9.08 -7.57
N GLY A 291 7.39 9.08 -8.46
CA GLY A 291 8.27 10.22 -8.70
C GLY A 291 9.30 10.44 -7.59
N PHE A 292 9.79 9.37 -6.96
CA PHE A 292 10.93 9.50 -6.05
C PHE A 292 12.18 9.97 -6.80
N GLY A 293 12.82 10.99 -6.27
CA GLY A 293 14.07 11.55 -6.83
C GLY A 293 15.29 10.67 -6.54
N ASN A 294 16.44 11.30 -6.34
CA ASN A 294 17.66 10.60 -5.96
C ASN A 294 17.55 10.12 -4.51
N LEU A 295 17.33 8.82 -4.35
CA LEU A 295 17.30 8.17 -3.04
C LEU A 295 18.71 8.15 -2.43
N LYS A 296 18.82 8.61 -1.20
CA LYS A 296 20.07 8.58 -0.46
C LYS A 296 20.51 7.15 -0.17
N GLU A 297 21.82 6.95 -0.15
CA GLU A 297 22.39 5.74 0.38
C GLU A 297 22.17 5.70 1.89
N LEU A 298 21.62 4.59 2.38
CA LEU A 298 21.50 4.37 3.81
C LEU A 298 22.79 3.76 4.33
N PRO A 299 23.30 4.24 5.47
CA PRO A 299 24.48 3.63 6.08
C PRO A 299 24.12 2.19 6.49
N TYR A 300 24.94 1.25 6.04
CA TYR A 300 24.81 -0.13 6.53
C TYR A 300 25.28 -0.19 7.98
N ILE A 301 24.39 -0.63 8.85
CA ILE A 301 24.69 -0.85 10.26
C ILE A 301 24.85 -2.34 10.47
N LYS A 302 26.09 -2.73 10.80
CA LYS A 302 26.46 -4.12 11.05
C LYS A 302 25.66 -4.68 12.23
N ASN A 303 25.09 -5.86 12.06
CA ASN A 303 24.46 -6.57 13.16
C ASN A 303 25.52 -7.09 14.14
N MET A 304 25.19 -7.21 15.41
CA MET A 304 26.10 -7.69 16.43
C MET A 304 26.63 -9.10 16.16
N SER A 305 25.90 -9.92 15.35
CA SER A 305 26.26 -11.27 14.97
C SER A 305 27.09 -11.37 13.67
N GLU A 306 27.42 -10.23 13.06
CA GLU A 306 28.26 -10.17 11.84
C GLU A 306 29.74 -9.92 12.20
#